data_d5126b97e860db631ccfde455c481158
#
_entry.id   d5126b97e860db631ccfde455c481158
#
_cell.length_a   1.000
_cell.length_b   1.000
_cell.length_c   1.000
_cell.angle_alpha   90.00
_cell.angle_beta   90.00
_cell.angle_gamma   90.00
#
_symmetry.space_group_name_H-M   'P 1'
#
loop_
_entity.id
_entity.type
_entity.pdbx_description
1 polymer ?
#
loop_
_entity_poly.entity_id
_entity_poly.type
_entity_poly.pdbx_seq_one_letter_code
_entity_poly.pdbx_strand_id
1 'polypeptide(L)'
;MDSPRFERVCRSTSSEAYLVVDGEEVVARVDLHYTTSVVYGLLIVERELAPEEIAELRNEIDEELVQTADVARDDFLLAVYRGVPVRQEPFSDEDELADDSEE
;
A
#
# COMPACT_ATOMS: atom_id res chain seq x y z
N MET A 1 -13.50 -0.35 11.14
CA MET A 1 -12.11 -0.73 11.22
C MET A 1 -11.58 -0.24 12.53
N ASP A 2 -11.24 -1.16 13.43
CA ASP A 2 -10.91 -0.74 14.77
C ASP A 2 -9.49 -0.30 14.96
N SER A 3 -8.55 -1.11 14.67
CA SER A 3 -7.15 -0.78 14.93
C SER A 3 -6.31 -1.39 13.85
N PRO A 4 -6.29 -0.78 12.69
CA PRO A 4 -5.51 -1.37 11.61
C PRO A 4 -4.03 -1.30 11.95
N ARG A 5 -3.29 -2.29 11.51
CA ARG A 5 -1.85 -2.27 11.65
C ARG A 5 -1.23 -2.39 10.27
N PHE A 6 0.00 -1.94 10.17
CA PHE A 6 0.69 -1.92 8.89
C PHE A 6 1.79 -2.97 8.91
N GLU A 7 1.76 -3.86 7.92
CA GLU A 7 2.77 -4.90 7.79
C GLU A 7 3.58 -4.62 6.55
N ARG A 8 4.86 -4.37 6.72
CA ARG A 8 5.70 -4.01 5.59
C ARG A 8 5.93 -5.22 4.71
N VAL A 9 5.68 -5.07 3.42
CA VAL A 9 5.84 -6.13 2.46
C VAL A 9 7.19 -6.04 1.78
N CYS A 10 7.61 -4.84 1.42
CA CYS A 10 8.89 -4.68 0.77
C CYS A 10 9.38 -3.27 0.96
N ARG A 11 10.65 -3.05 0.66
CA ARG A 11 11.28 -1.76 0.84
C ARG A 11 12.44 -1.63 -0.13
N SER A 12 12.58 -0.45 -0.68
CA SER A 12 13.76 -0.10 -1.45
C SER A 12 14.35 1.16 -0.84
N THR A 13 15.34 1.76 -1.48
CA THR A 13 15.94 2.98 -0.94
C THR A 13 14.99 4.15 -0.97
N SER A 14 13.99 4.13 -1.84
CA SER A 14 13.10 5.27 -1.97
C SER A 14 11.63 4.85 -1.97
N SER A 15 11.31 3.64 -1.58
CA SER A 15 9.90 3.23 -1.55
C SER A 15 9.68 2.14 -0.53
N GLU A 16 8.43 2.03 -0.09
CA GLU A 16 8.02 0.99 0.83
C GLU A 16 6.59 0.60 0.49
N ALA A 17 6.25 -0.65 0.73
CA ALA A 17 4.89 -1.13 0.53
C ALA A 17 4.43 -1.83 1.79
N TYR A 18 3.18 -1.60 2.17
CA TYR A 18 2.62 -2.18 3.37
C TYR A 18 1.25 -2.76 3.09
N LEU A 19 0.89 -3.79 3.82
CA LEU A 19 -0.48 -4.24 3.88
C LEU A 19 -1.12 -3.61 5.10
N VAL A 20 -2.38 -3.23 4.97
CA VAL A 20 -3.16 -2.69 6.09
C VAL A 20 -4.03 -3.83 6.56
N VAL A 21 -3.85 -4.25 7.80
CA VAL A 21 -4.48 -5.44 8.33
C VAL A 21 -5.38 -5.05 9.49
N ASP A 22 -6.63 -5.47 9.44
CA ASP A 22 -7.60 -5.24 10.51
C ASP A 22 -7.92 -6.61 11.11
N GLY A 23 -7.41 -6.88 12.31
CA GLY A 23 -7.51 -8.20 12.87
C GLY A 23 -6.63 -9.16 12.07
N GLU A 24 -7.26 -10.08 11.37
CA GLU A 24 -6.53 -11.00 10.52
C GLU A 24 -6.87 -10.80 9.06
N GLU A 25 -7.57 -9.74 8.75
CA GLU A 25 -8.02 -9.51 7.40
C GLU A 25 -7.26 -8.36 6.76
N VAL A 26 -6.75 -8.58 5.56
CA VAL A 26 -6.11 -7.51 4.80
C VAL A 26 -7.21 -6.66 4.20
N VAL A 27 -7.21 -5.39 4.53
CA VAL A 27 -8.26 -4.49 4.07
C VAL A 27 -7.77 -3.48 3.05
N ALA A 28 -6.45 -3.32 2.94
CA ALA A 28 -5.92 -2.35 1.99
C ALA A 28 -4.44 -2.59 1.78
N ARG A 29 -3.90 -1.91 0.79
CA ARG A 29 -2.46 -1.91 0.54
C ARG A 29 -2.04 -0.48 0.30
N VAL A 30 -0.89 -0.09 0.83
CA VAL A 30 -0.37 1.25 0.61
C VAL A 30 1.07 1.15 0.12
N ASP A 31 1.36 1.86 -0.96
CA ASP A 31 2.70 1.97 -1.50
C ASP A 31 3.14 3.41 -1.31
N LEU A 32 4.35 3.61 -0.83
CA LEU A 32 4.88 4.94 -0.58
C LEU A 32 6.15 5.12 -1.38
N HIS A 33 6.27 6.27 -2.03
CA HIS A 33 7.45 6.60 -2.83
C HIS A 33 7.98 7.94 -2.36
N TYR A 34 9.25 7.96 -1.98
CA TYR A 34 9.87 9.14 -1.40
C TYR A 34 10.71 9.84 -2.46
N THR A 35 10.42 11.12 -2.67
CA THR A 35 11.27 11.93 -3.52
C THR A 35 12.04 12.91 -2.63
N THR A 36 12.66 13.90 -3.23
CA THR A 36 13.47 14.83 -2.47
C THR A 36 12.65 15.56 -1.41
N SER A 37 11.43 15.97 -1.73
CA SER A 37 10.65 16.75 -0.79
C SER A 37 9.20 16.34 -0.72
N VAL A 38 8.75 15.44 -1.57
CA VAL A 38 7.34 15.04 -1.62
C VAL A 38 7.25 13.54 -1.47
N VAL A 39 6.28 13.08 -0.70
CA VAL A 39 5.99 11.66 -0.59
C VAL A 39 4.73 11.38 -1.39
N TYR A 40 4.81 10.42 -2.31
CA TYR A 40 3.67 10.01 -3.09
C TYR A 40 3.18 8.68 -2.56
N GLY A 41 1.89 8.57 -2.30
CA GLY A 41 1.31 7.34 -1.79
C GLY A 41 0.19 6.86 -2.68
N LEU A 42 0.04 5.55 -2.75
CA LEU A 42 -1.06 4.91 -3.45
C LEU A 42 -1.72 3.97 -2.46
N LEU A 43 -2.97 4.25 -2.12
CA LEU A 43 -3.73 3.42 -1.20
C LEU A 43 -4.81 2.71 -2.00
N ILE A 44 -4.81 1.38 -1.96
CA ILE A 44 -5.82 0.59 -2.62
C ILE A 44 -6.60 -0.12 -1.54
N VAL A 45 -7.86 0.28 -1.36
CA VAL A 45 -8.70 -0.34 -0.33
C VAL A 45 -9.42 -1.52 -0.96
N GLU A 46 -9.45 -2.64 -0.26
CA GLU A 46 -9.96 -3.88 -0.81
C GLU A 46 -11.41 -4.12 -0.41
N ARG A 47 -11.94 -3.33 0.46
CA ARG A 47 -13.34 -3.41 0.79
C ARG A 47 -13.91 -2.01 0.85
N GLU A 48 -15.21 -1.90 0.86
CA GLU A 48 -15.82 -0.59 0.88
C GLU A 48 -15.65 0.04 2.24
N LEU A 49 -15.09 1.23 2.28
CA LEU A 49 -14.89 1.99 3.50
C LEU A 49 -15.65 3.30 3.39
N ALA A 50 -16.19 3.74 4.50
CA ALA A 50 -16.85 5.04 4.54
C ALA A 50 -15.81 6.15 4.36
N PRO A 51 -16.20 7.31 3.89
CA PRO A 51 -15.24 8.40 3.73
C PRO A 51 -14.50 8.75 5.01
N GLU A 52 -15.14 8.66 6.17
CA GLU A 52 -14.48 8.94 7.42
C GLU A 52 -13.45 7.87 7.74
N GLU A 53 -13.71 6.63 7.37
CA GLU A 53 -12.72 5.58 7.60
C GLU A 53 -11.51 5.78 6.72
N ILE A 54 -11.72 6.22 5.49
CA ILE A 54 -10.61 6.51 4.59
C ILE A 54 -9.80 7.67 5.13
N ALA A 55 -10.47 8.70 5.67
CA ALA A 55 -9.76 9.86 6.22
C ALA A 55 -8.93 9.45 7.43
N GLU A 56 -9.46 8.58 8.28
CA GLU A 56 -8.72 8.12 9.44
C GLU A 56 -7.51 7.29 9.00
N LEU A 57 -7.69 6.44 8.02
CA LEU A 57 -6.60 5.61 7.53
C LEU A 57 -5.51 6.48 6.92
N ARG A 58 -5.90 7.52 6.17
CA ARG A 58 -4.94 8.43 5.59
C ARG A 58 -4.12 9.10 6.68
N ASN A 59 -4.77 9.53 7.76
CA ASN A 59 -4.05 10.17 8.86
C ASN A 59 -3.10 9.22 9.54
N GLU A 60 -3.50 7.96 9.70
CA GLU A 60 -2.62 6.99 10.33
C GLU A 60 -1.42 6.66 9.44
N ILE A 61 -1.63 6.59 8.14
CA ILE A 61 -0.52 6.40 7.21
C ILE A 61 0.47 7.55 7.36
N ASP A 62 -0.04 8.78 7.41
CA ASP A 62 0.83 9.93 7.54
C ASP A 62 1.60 9.88 8.85
N GLU A 63 0.93 9.59 9.95
CA GLU A 63 1.57 9.64 11.25
C GLU A 63 2.50 8.48 11.50
N GLU A 64 2.12 7.29 11.08
CA GLU A 64 2.90 6.11 11.42
C GLU A 64 3.93 5.72 10.38
N LEU A 65 3.71 6.05 9.14
CA LEU A 65 4.61 5.62 8.08
C LEU A 65 5.40 6.78 7.49
N VAL A 66 4.74 7.90 7.23
CA VAL A 66 5.38 8.99 6.52
C VAL A 66 6.20 9.85 7.48
N GLN A 67 5.62 10.23 8.59
CA GLN A 67 6.30 11.13 9.53
C GLN A 67 7.43 10.43 10.28
N THR A 68 7.36 9.11 10.41
CA THR A 68 8.42 8.40 11.09
C THR A 68 9.54 8.01 10.14
N ALA A 69 9.34 8.18 8.83
CA ALA A 69 10.41 7.90 7.89
C ALA A 69 11.47 8.98 8.00
N ASP A 70 12.71 8.59 7.80
CA ASP A 70 13.82 9.52 7.96
C ASP A 70 14.05 10.24 6.63
N VAL A 71 13.04 10.97 6.20
CA VAL A 71 13.14 11.75 4.97
C VAL A 71 12.42 13.06 5.19
N ALA A 72 12.94 14.12 4.61
CA ALA A 72 12.25 15.40 4.64
C ALA A 72 11.10 15.36 3.67
N ARG A 73 10.03 16.01 4.01
CA ARG A 73 8.93 16.12 3.07
C ARG A 73 8.26 17.48 3.22
N ASP A 74 7.89 18.04 2.08
CA ASP A 74 7.10 19.25 2.05
C ASP A 74 5.64 18.91 1.88
N ASP A 75 5.33 17.76 1.32
CA ASP A 75 3.94 17.41 1.08
C ASP A 75 3.79 15.89 0.99
N PHE A 76 2.60 15.42 1.25
CA PHE A 76 2.26 14.01 1.14
C PHE A 76 1.01 13.92 0.26
N LEU A 77 1.18 13.36 -0.91
CA LEU A 77 0.10 13.25 -1.88
C LEU A 77 -0.34 11.80 -1.95
N LEU A 78 -1.58 11.53 -1.62
CA LEU A 78 -2.09 10.16 -1.54
C LEU A 78 -3.22 9.99 -2.53
N ALA A 79 -3.08 9.04 -3.44
CA ALA A 79 -4.16 8.64 -4.34
C ALA A 79 -4.84 7.43 -3.73
N VAL A 80 -6.16 7.42 -3.73
CA VAL A 80 -6.93 6.34 -3.12
C VAL A 80 -7.76 5.66 -4.19
N TYR A 81 -7.62 4.35 -4.28
CA TYR A 81 -8.35 3.54 -5.24
C TYR A 81 -9.05 2.41 -4.50
N ARG A 82 -10.07 1.86 -5.10
CA ARG A 82 -10.72 0.68 -4.57
C ARG A 82 -10.46 -0.49 -5.52
N GLY A 83 -10.09 -1.63 -4.99
CA GLY A 83 -9.83 -2.80 -5.82
C GLY A 83 -9.43 -3.97 -4.96
N VAL A 84 -9.42 -5.15 -5.56
CA VAL A 84 -8.99 -6.35 -4.85
C VAL A 84 -8.00 -7.09 -5.73
N PRO A 85 -7.08 -7.83 -5.14
CA PRO A 85 -6.15 -8.61 -5.95
C PRO A 85 -6.89 -9.74 -6.62
N VAL A 86 -6.58 -9.96 -7.88
CA VAL A 86 -7.13 -11.07 -8.60
C VAL A 86 -6.37 -12.33 -8.24
N ARG A 87 -5.05 -12.23 -8.20
CA ARG A 87 -4.19 -13.34 -7.88
C ARG A 87 -2.89 -12.81 -7.35
N GLN A 88 -2.25 -13.56 -6.50
CA GLN A 88 -0.96 -13.17 -6.00
C GLN A 88 -0.06 -14.38 -6.06
N GLU A 89 0.84 -14.39 -7.02
CA GLU A 89 1.73 -15.52 -7.22
C GLU A 89 3.14 -15.01 -7.38
N PRO A 90 4.11 -15.78 -6.97
CA PRO A 90 5.48 -15.38 -7.23
C PRO A 90 5.75 -15.43 -8.73
N PHE A 91 6.51 -14.49 -9.20
CA PHE A 91 6.91 -14.47 -10.59
C PHE A 91 8.01 -15.48 -10.81
N SER A 92 7.91 -16.27 -11.88
CA SER A 92 8.99 -17.16 -12.25
C SER A 92 8.96 -17.36 -13.74
N ASP A 93 10.10 -17.71 -14.27
CA ASP A 93 10.18 -17.95 -15.72
C ASP A 93 9.29 -19.08 -16.13
N GLU A 94 9.20 -20.09 -15.32
CA GLU A 94 8.37 -21.20 -15.67
C GLU A 94 6.93 -20.83 -15.77
N ASP A 95 6.44 -20.02 -14.85
CA ASP A 95 5.07 -19.59 -14.91
C ASP A 95 4.81 -18.78 -16.15
N GLU A 96 5.74 -17.92 -16.50
CA GLU A 96 5.56 -17.15 -17.68
C GLU A 96 5.46 -17.98 -18.88
N LEU A 97 6.34 -18.94 -19.01
CA LEU A 97 6.32 -19.76 -20.19
C LEU A 97 5.05 -20.57 -20.28
N ALA A 98 4.59 -21.04 -19.18
CA ALA A 98 3.39 -21.82 -19.20
C ALA A 98 2.21 -21.00 -19.69
N ASP A 99 2.16 -19.75 -19.28
CA ASP A 99 1.10 -18.97 -19.76
C ASP A 99 1.19 -18.71 -21.20
N ASP A 100 2.35 -18.42 -21.71
CA ASP A 100 2.41 -18.11 -23.08
C ASP A 100 2.08 -19.20 -23.92
N SER A 101 2.37 -20.36 -23.51
CA SER A 101 2.29 -21.40 -24.46
C SER A 101 0.90 -21.72 -24.77
N GLU A 102 -0.02 -21.24 -24.06
CA GLU A 102 -1.19 -21.64 -24.37
C GLU A 102 -1.82 -21.11 -25.35
N GLU A 103 -1.51 -20.22 -25.75
CA GLU A 103 -2.22 -19.72 -26.73
C GLU A 103 -1.94 -19.94 -27.82
#